data_e9afc921641fd669f566220fa3cdbd74
#
_entry.id   e9afc921641fd669f566220fa3cdbd74
#
_cell.length_a   1.000
_cell.length_b   1.000
_cell.length_c   1.000
_cell.angle_alpha   90.00
_cell.angle_beta   90.00
_cell.angle_gamma   90.00
#
_symmetry.space_group_name_H-M   'P 1'
#
loop_
_entity.id
_entity.type
_entity.pdbx_description
1 polymer ?
#
loop_
_entity_poly.entity_id
_entity_poly.type
_entity_poly.pdbx_seq_one_letter_code
_entity_poly.pdbx_strand_id
1 'polypeptide(L)'
;SLVFKAMGLRRKIEFEDRRAYEKWTSDFGFSPDIVLKVAKRFKKGEIRKLDAALSQYFKLNLLSEREIENFESSKQELLELTREINRIIGYYHPSLELVAEEYVTPWTQKGYDGETLKLIARYCFRRRIQTLEGMNYTVDKFFKLGLLDADAINQYIERLLRYDENIRKL
;
A
#
# COMPACT_ATOMS: atom_id res chain seq x y z
N SER A 1 14.54 21.38 -21.06
CA SER A 1 14.79 19.96 -21.16
C SER A 1 13.50 19.18 -21.44
N LEU A 2 13.63 18.00 -22.00
CA LEU A 2 12.50 17.13 -22.30
C LEU A 2 11.70 16.75 -21.04
N VAL A 3 12.36 16.63 -19.91
CA VAL A 3 11.74 16.29 -18.63
C VAL A 3 10.73 17.37 -18.21
N PHE A 4 11.15 18.62 -18.19
CA PHE A 4 10.28 19.71 -17.77
C PHE A 4 9.15 19.97 -18.74
N LYS A 5 9.41 19.77 -20.04
CA LYS A 5 8.38 19.84 -21.07
C LYS A 5 7.33 18.72 -20.89
N ALA A 6 7.76 17.49 -20.59
CA ALA A 6 6.87 16.38 -20.33
C ALA A 6 5.98 16.58 -19.10
N MET A 7 6.46 17.33 -18.10
CA MET A 7 5.68 17.71 -16.92
C MET A 7 4.70 18.87 -17.19
N GLY A 8 4.72 19.47 -18.37
CA GLY A 8 3.88 20.62 -18.69
C GLY A 8 4.31 21.90 -18.01
N LEU A 9 5.60 22.03 -17.68
CA LEU A 9 6.15 23.24 -17.09
C LEU A 9 6.08 24.37 -18.09
N ARG A 10 5.30 25.41 -17.78
CA ARG A 10 5.10 26.56 -18.67
C ARG A 10 6.02 27.73 -18.36
N ARG A 11 6.57 27.77 -17.16
CA ARG A 11 7.53 28.79 -16.77
C ARG A 11 8.92 28.54 -17.34
N LYS A 12 9.76 29.52 -17.33
CA LYS A 12 11.17 29.43 -17.73
C LYS A 12 11.92 28.50 -16.77
N ILE A 13 12.83 27.70 -17.32
CA ILE A 13 13.71 26.82 -16.53
C ILE A 13 14.71 27.69 -15.75
N GLU A 14 14.70 27.53 -14.44
CA GLU A 14 15.56 28.26 -13.53
C GLU A 14 16.77 27.43 -13.10
N PHE A 15 17.70 28.06 -12.39
CA PHE A 15 18.89 27.41 -11.86
C PHE A 15 18.58 26.24 -10.97
N GLU A 16 17.57 26.35 -10.10
CA GLU A 16 17.15 25.28 -9.21
C GLU A 16 16.62 24.05 -9.94
N ASP A 17 15.92 24.26 -11.06
CA ASP A 17 15.43 23.17 -11.90
C ASP A 17 16.58 22.38 -12.50
N ARG A 18 17.61 23.06 -13.00
CA ARG A 18 18.81 22.44 -13.55
C ARG A 18 19.57 21.67 -12.47
N ARG A 19 19.65 22.24 -11.29
CA ARG A 19 20.33 21.60 -10.16
C ARG A 19 19.60 20.34 -9.71
N ALA A 20 18.27 20.36 -9.70
CA ALA A 20 17.47 19.17 -9.42
C ALA A 20 17.73 18.06 -10.45
N TYR A 21 17.74 18.42 -11.73
CA TYR A 21 18.03 17.47 -12.80
C TYR A 21 19.44 16.83 -12.67
N GLU A 22 20.45 17.66 -12.38
CA GLU A 22 21.80 17.17 -12.11
C GLU A 22 21.86 16.22 -10.93
N LYS A 23 21.13 16.52 -9.85
CA LYS A 23 21.03 15.64 -8.69
C LYS A 23 20.47 14.26 -9.09
N TRP A 24 19.38 14.23 -9.84
CA TRP A 24 18.74 12.99 -10.25
C TRP A 24 19.61 12.15 -11.16
N THR A 25 20.31 12.76 -12.10
CA THR A 25 21.12 12.05 -13.10
C THR A 25 22.53 11.77 -12.63
N SER A 26 23.21 12.74 -12.02
CA SER A 26 24.62 12.60 -11.63
C SER A 26 24.77 12.04 -10.22
N ASP A 27 24.03 12.57 -9.23
CA ASP A 27 24.20 12.14 -7.84
C ASP A 27 23.46 10.81 -7.57
N PHE A 28 22.23 10.67 -8.07
CA PHE A 28 21.44 9.45 -7.89
C PHE A 28 21.75 8.37 -8.92
N GLY A 29 22.27 8.74 -10.08
CA GLY A 29 22.62 7.80 -11.13
C GLY A 29 21.48 7.35 -12.01
N PHE A 30 20.33 8.02 -12.00
CA PHE A 30 19.23 7.70 -12.92
C PHE A 30 19.57 8.09 -14.34
N SER A 31 19.25 7.23 -15.31
CA SER A 31 19.35 7.60 -16.70
C SER A 31 18.34 8.71 -17.05
N PRO A 32 18.63 9.57 -18.01
CA PRO A 32 17.66 10.58 -18.47
C PRO A 32 16.33 9.98 -18.91
N ASP A 33 16.33 8.79 -19.51
CA ASP A 33 15.11 8.10 -19.92
C ASP A 33 14.23 7.71 -18.74
N ILE A 34 14.81 7.24 -17.66
CA ILE A 34 14.09 6.92 -16.42
C ILE A 34 13.49 8.18 -15.81
N VAL A 35 14.27 9.26 -15.70
CA VAL A 35 13.79 10.54 -15.19
C VAL A 35 12.61 11.05 -16.01
N LEU A 36 12.71 10.97 -17.34
CA LEU A 36 11.64 11.36 -18.24
C LEU A 36 10.37 10.52 -18.03
N LYS A 37 10.52 9.23 -17.91
CA LYS A 37 9.39 8.31 -17.73
C LYS A 37 8.66 8.54 -16.40
N VAL A 38 9.41 8.73 -15.33
CA VAL A 38 8.84 9.06 -14.01
C VAL A 38 8.19 10.44 -14.04
N ALA A 39 8.83 11.41 -14.70
CA ALA A 39 8.30 12.77 -14.81
C ALA A 39 6.92 12.84 -15.48
N LYS A 40 6.63 11.96 -16.42
CA LYS A 40 5.33 11.91 -17.09
C LYS A 40 4.15 11.64 -16.15
N ARG A 41 4.40 11.10 -14.97
CA ARG A 41 3.38 10.88 -13.94
C ARG A 41 3.02 12.15 -13.16
N PHE A 42 3.90 13.16 -13.18
CA PHE A 42 3.74 14.38 -12.41
C PHE A 42 3.47 15.56 -13.36
N LYS A 43 2.23 15.65 -13.82
CA LYS A 43 1.78 16.73 -14.69
C LYS A 43 1.62 18.04 -13.89
N LYS A 44 1.61 19.16 -14.58
CA LYS A 44 1.50 20.52 -14.01
C LYS A 44 2.74 21.06 -13.30
N GLY A 45 3.93 20.56 -13.64
CA GLY A 45 5.19 21.09 -13.12
C GLY A 45 5.46 20.81 -11.65
N GLU A 46 4.92 19.72 -11.11
CA GLU A 46 5.09 19.36 -9.71
C GLU A 46 6.49 18.77 -9.43
N ILE A 47 7.51 19.61 -9.57
CA ILE A 47 8.93 19.20 -9.44
C ILE A 47 9.23 18.62 -8.05
N ARG A 48 8.61 19.15 -7.00
CA ARG A 48 8.80 18.63 -5.65
C ARG A 48 8.32 17.18 -5.50
N LYS A 49 7.22 16.82 -6.13
CA LYS A 49 6.71 15.45 -6.13
C LYS A 49 7.62 14.52 -6.92
N LEU A 50 8.12 14.96 -8.07
CA LEU A 50 9.09 14.21 -8.83
C LEU A 50 10.37 13.98 -8.03
N ASP A 51 10.89 15.03 -7.40
CA ASP A 51 12.07 14.93 -6.55
C ASP A 51 11.87 13.94 -5.39
N ALA A 52 10.73 14.01 -4.73
CA ALA A 52 10.39 13.09 -3.64
C ALA A 52 10.35 11.63 -4.12
N ALA A 53 9.75 11.38 -5.28
CA ALA A 53 9.67 10.04 -5.86
C ALA A 53 11.05 9.49 -6.21
N LEU A 54 11.85 10.26 -6.92
CA LEU A 54 13.21 9.85 -7.31
C LEU A 54 14.12 9.67 -6.09
N SER A 55 13.97 10.51 -5.07
CA SER A 55 14.70 10.38 -3.82
C SER A 55 14.33 9.08 -3.09
N GLN A 56 13.06 8.72 -3.08
CA GLN A 56 12.59 7.45 -2.50
C GLN A 56 13.18 6.25 -3.24
N TYR A 57 13.13 6.26 -4.58
CA TYR A 57 13.71 5.19 -5.39
C TYR A 57 15.21 5.04 -5.14
N PHE A 58 15.91 6.16 -5.05
CA PHE A 58 17.33 6.14 -4.73
C PHE A 58 17.62 5.53 -3.36
N LYS A 59 16.86 5.92 -2.33
CA LYS A 59 17.00 5.36 -0.97
C LYS A 59 16.74 3.86 -0.93
N LEU A 60 15.81 3.39 -1.75
CA LEU A 60 15.46 1.96 -1.86
C LEU A 60 16.33 1.21 -2.87
N ASN A 61 17.31 1.89 -3.45
CA ASN A 61 18.21 1.34 -4.46
C ASN A 61 17.48 0.80 -5.72
N LEU A 62 16.41 1.48 -6.11
CA LEU A 62 15.61 1.15 -7.29
C LEU A 62 16.06 2.04 -8.45
N LEU A 63 17.06 1.60 -9.21
CA LEU A 63 17.69 2.43 -10.26
C LEU A 63 17.28 2.01 -11.66
N SER A 64 16.66 0.84 -11.84
CA SER A 64 16.16 0.38 -13.13
C SER A 64 14.67 0.65 -13.29
N GLU A 65 14.24 0.78 -14.54
CA GLU A 65 12.84 0.96 -14.89
C GLU A 65 11.97 -0.19 -14.34
N ARG A 66 12.44 -1.43 -14.48
CA ARG A 66 11.72 -2.62 -14.04
C ARG A 66 11.53 -2.64 -12.51
N GLU A 67 12.56 -2.30 -11.76
CA GLU A 67 12.50 -2.24 -10.30
C GLU A 67 11.51 -1.17 -9.84
N ILE A 68 11.52 -0.01 -10.49
CA ILE A 68 10.58 1.08 -10.20
C ILE A 68 9.14 0.67 -10.50
N GLU A 69 8.90 0.06 -11.66
CA GLU A 69 7.57 -0.42 -12.05
C GLU A 69 7.04 -1.48 -11.08
N ASN A 70 7.88 -2.44 -10.70
CA ASN A 70 7.50 -3.48 -9.73
C ASN A 70 7.17 -2.88 -8.36
N PHE A 71 7.95 -1.92 -7.90
CA PHE A 71 7.70 -1.22 -6.64
C PHE A 71 6.37 -0.48 -6.67
N GLU A 72 6.10 0.27 -7.74
CA GLU A 72 4.85 1.02 -7.88
C GLU A 72 3.64 0.11 -8.02
N SER A 73 3.76 -1.00 -8.76
CA SER A 73 2.69 -1.99 -8.87
C SER A 73 2.36 -2.61 -7.51
N SER A 74 3.36 -3.01 -6.74
CA SER A 74 3.18 -3.57 -5.40
C SER A 74 2.54 -2.57 -4.46
N LYS A 75 2.93 -1.30 -4.55
CA LYS A 75 2.34 -0.22 -3.78
C LYS A 75 0.87 -0.02 -4.12
N GLN A 76 0.51 -0.04 -5.40
CA GLN A 76 -0.88 0.09 -5.85
C GLN A 76 -1.74 -1.10 -5.38
N GLU A 77 -1.22 -2.31 -5.48
CA GLU A 77 -1.91 -3.50 -4.98
C GLU A 77 -2.18 -3.41 -3.48
N LEU A 78 -1.20 -2.94 -2.71
CA LEU A 78 -1.35 -2.73 -1.28
C LEU A 78 -2.41 -1.68 -0.96
N LEU A 79 -2.44 -0.58 -1.68
CA LEU A 79 -3.44 0.48 -1.48
C LEU A 79 -4.85 0.00 -1.87
N GLU A 80 -4.98 -0.78 -2.95
CA GLU A 80 -6.25 -1.38 -3.34
C GLU A 80 -6.77 -2.35 -2.28
N LEU A 81 -5.90 -3.22 -1.77
CA LEU A 81 -6.25 -4.12 -0.67
C LEU A 81 -6.70 -3.35 0.57
N THR A 82 -5.97 -2.30 0.91
CA THR A 82 -6.30 -1.43 2.06
C THR A 82 -7.68 -0.79 1.88
N ARG A 83 -7.97 -0.29 0.69
CA ARG A 83 -9.27 0.29 0.35
C ARG A 83 -10.39 -0.72 0.52
N GLU A 84 -10.21 -1.93 0.00
CA GLU A 84 -11.19 -3.00 0.11
C GLU A 84 -11.43 -3.42 1.56
N ILE A 85 -10.38 -3.55 2.35
CA ILE A 85 -10.49 -3.87 3.78
C ILE A 85 -11.28 -2.80 4.51
N ASN A 86 -10.96 -1.53 4.31
CA ASN A 86 -11.67 -0.41 4.92
C ASN A 86 -13.16 -0.42 4.55
N ARG A 87 -13.45 -0.70 3.29
CA ARG A 87 -14.84 -0.79 2.81
C ARG A 87 -15.59 -1.96 3.48
N ILE A 88 -14.96 -3.12 3.60
CA ILE A 88 -15.58 -4.31 4.20
C ILE A 88 -15.92 -4.07 5.67
N ILE A 89 -15.01 -3.50 6.46
CA ILE A 89 -15.27 -3.23 7.88
C ILE A 89 -16.09 -1.98 8.11
N GLY A 90 -16.33 -1.18 7.08
CA GLY A 90 -17.10 0.06 7.20
C GLY A 90 -16.34 1.18 7.90
N TYR A 91 -15.02 1.21 7.75
CA TYR A 91 -14.15 2.21 8.36
C TYR A 91 -13.65 3.18 7.30
N TYR A 92 -13.69 4.47 7.61
CA TYR A 92 -13.15 5.52 6.75
C TYR A 92 -11.95 6.19 7.43
N HIS A 93 -10.88 6.35 6.68
CA HIS A 93 -9.71 7.12 7.10
C HIS A 93 -9.26 8.00 5.92
N PRO A 94 -8.93 9.28 6.16
CA PRO A 94 -8.54 10.20 5.08
C PRO A 94 -7.21 9.83 4.41
N SER A 95 -6.34 9.10 5.09
CA SER A 95 -5.07 8.64 4.53
C SER A 95 -5.01 7.13 4.41
N LEU A 96 -5.24 6.64 3.20
CA LEU A 96 -5.13 5.22 2.88
C LEU A 96 -3.70 4.72 3.07
N GLU A 97 -2.71 5.56 2.78
CA GLU A 97 -1.29 5.21 2.92
C GLU A 97 -0.89 4.95 4.37
N LEU A 98 -1.39 5.76 5.30
CA LEU A 98 -1.14 5.54 6.73
C LEU A 98 -1.75 4.22 7.21
N VAL A 99 -2.98 3.92 6.79
CA VAL A 99 -3.64 2.65 7.12
C VAL A 99 -2.86 1.47 6.57
N ALA A 100 -2.40 1.56 5.33
CA ALA A 100 -1.58 0.52 4.72
C ALA A 100 -0.29 0.29 5.50
N GLU A 101 0.40 1.35 5.87
CA GLU A 101 1.66 1.27 6.60
C GLU A 101 1.50 0.74 8.03
N GLU A 102 0.52 1.25 8.76
CA GLU A 102 0.34 0.92 10.17
C GLU A 102 -0.32 -0.44 10.41
N TYR A 103 -1.18 -0.88 9.50
CA TYR A 103 -1.99 -2.09 9.69
C TYR A 103 -1.76 -3.17 8.64
N VAL A 104 -2.00 -2.85 7.38
CA VAL A 104 -2.04 -3.88 6.33
C VAL A 104 -0.65 -4.45 6.05
N THR A 105 0.37 -3.61 5.97
CA THR A 105 1.75 -4.07 5.78
C THR A 105 2.20 -5.02 6.89
N PRO A 106 2.04 -4.69 8.19
CA PRO A 106 2.34 -5.65 9.26
C PRO A 106 1.56 -6.97 9.15
N TRP A 107 0.30 -6.93 8.74
CA TRP A 107 -0.49 -8.15 8.56
C TRP A 107 0.06 -9.02 7.43
N THR A 108 0.44 -8.42 6.30
CA THR A 108 1.06 -9.16 5.20
C THR A 108 2.42 -9.73 5.58
N GLN A 109 3.17 -9.02 6.41
CA GLN A 109 4.46 -9.51 6.94
C GLN A 109 4.29 -10.71 7.86
N LYS A 110 3.14 -10.87 8.52
CA LYS A 110 2.81 -12.07 9.28
C LYS A 110 2.52 -13.29 8.40
N GLY A 111 2.36 -13.10 7.10
CA GLY A 111 2.11 -14.16 6.14
C GLY A 111 0.69 -14.22 5.60
N TYR A 112 -0.19 -13.29 5.97
CA TYR A 112 -1.54 -13.23 5.44
C TYR A 112 -1.57 -12.65 4.03
N ASP A 113 -2.22 -13.37 3.11
CA ASP A 113 -2.49 -12.84 1.77
C ASP A 113 -3.74 -11.94 1.76
N GLY A 114 -3.96 -11.25 0.65
CA GLY A 114 -5.06 -10.30 0.53
C GLY A 114 -6.44 -10.94 0.68
N GLU A 115 -6.64 -12.12 0.13
CA GLU A 115 -7.92 -12.83 0.22
C GLU A 115 -8.23 -13.25 1.66
N THR A 116 -7.21 -13.71 2.39
CA THR A 116 -7.35 -14.07 3.79
C THR A 116 -7.64 -12.85 4.66
N LEU A 117 -6.98 -11.72 4.41
CA LEU A 117 -7.25 -10.48 5.13
C LEU A 117 -8.67 -9.97 4.87
N LYS A 118 -9.16 -10.07 3.64
CA LYS A 118 -10.55 -9.72 3.33
C LYS A 118 -11.54 -10.64 4.04
N LEU A 119 -11.23 -11.93 4.16
CA LEU A 119 -12.03 -12.88 4.93
C LEU A 119 -12.08 -12.48 6.41
N ILE A 120 -10.95 -12.13 7.00
CA ILE A 120 -10.89 -11.64 8.39
C ILE A 120 -11.71 -10.36 8.54
N ALA A 121 -11.61 -9.44 7.58
CA ALA A 121 -12.41 -8.21 7.59
C ALA A 121 -13.91 -8.50 7.57
N ARG A 122 -14.36 -9.43 6.75
CA ARG A 122 -15.78 -9.86 6.72
C ARG A 122 -16.21 -10.47 8.05
N TYR A 123 -15.38 -11.29 8.65
CA TYR A 123 -15.62 -11.83 9.98
C TYR A 123 -15.76 -10.72 11.02
N CYS A 124 -14.86 -9.74 11.02
CA CYS A 124 -14.91 -8.58 11.90
C CYS A 124 -16.22 -7.79 11.74
N PHE A 125 -16.62 -7.52 10.50
CA PHE A 125 -17.85 -6.79 10.22
C PHE A 125 -19.08 -7.53 10.79
N ARG A 126 -19.17 -8.84 10.61
CA ARG A 126 -20.28 -9.63 11.18
C ARG A 126 -20.31 -9.62 12.70
N ARG A 127 -19.15 -9.47 13.33
CA ARG A 127 -19.02 -9.36 14.79
C ARG A 127 -19.13 -7.91 15.28
N ARG A 128 -19.47 -6.97 14.40
CA ARG A 128 -19.56 -5.55 14.69
C ARG A 128 -18.22 -4.93 15.14
N ILE A 129 -17.12 -5.51 14.68
CA ILE A 129 -15.78 -4.97 14.84
C ILE A 129 -15.50 -4.11 13.62
N GLN A 130 -15.65 -2.80 13.74
CA GLN A 130 -15.61 -1.85 12.65
C GLN A 130 -14.47 -0.84 12.80
N THR A 131 -13.43 -1.20 13.53
CA THR A 131 -12.21 -0.40 13.68
C THR A 131 -10.98 -1.20 13.25
N LEU A 132 -9.94 -0.48 12.83
CA LEU A 132 -8.67 -1.12 12.46
C LEU A 132 -7.97 -1.73 13.67
N GLU A 133 -8.06 -1.10 14.83
CA GLU A 133 -7.53 -1.65 16.07
C GLU A 133 -8.22 -2.95 16.45
N GLY A 134 -9.54 -3.01 16.30
CA GLY A 134 -10.31 -4.22 16.54
C GLY A 134 -9.96 -5.34 15.56
N MET A 135 -9.79 -5.01 14.27
CA MET A 135 -9.33 -5.97 13.27
C MET A 135 -7.90 -6.43 13.59
N ASN A 136 -7.03 -5.53 13.99
CA ASN A 136 -5.66 -5.88 14.37
C ASN A 136 -5.64 -6.88 15.54
N TYR A 137 -6.47 -6.66 16.53
CA TYR A 137 -6.64 -7.60 17.64
C TYR A 137 -7.07 -8.99 17.13
N THR A 138 -8.00 -9.03 16.20
CA THR A 138 -8.48 -10.28 15.60
C THR A 138 -7.39 -10.98 14.80
N VAL A 139 -6.63 -10.24 14.00
CA VAL A 139 -5.48 -10.78 13.25
C VAL A 139 -4.45 -11.38 14.20
N ASP A 140 -4.11 -10.65 15.27
CA ASP A 140 -3.16 -11.16 16.28
C ASP A 140 -3.66 -12.43 16.95
N LYS A 141 -4.95 -12.49 17.27
CA LYS A 141 -5.57 -13.66 17.85
C LYS A 141 -5.48 -14.88 16.91
N PHE A 142 -5.83 -14.69 15.65
CA PHE A 142 -5.76 -15.75 14.65
C PHE A 142 -4.32 -16.20 14.41
N PHE A 143 -3.39 -15.25 14.38
CA PHE A 143 -1.97 -15.57 14.23
C PHE A 143 -1.45 -16.43 15.40
N LYS A 144 -1.78 -16.07 16.63
CA LYS A 144 -1.41 -16.83 17.83
C LYS A 144 -2.02 -18.22 17.85
N LEU A 145 -3.19 -18.41 17.25
CA LEU A 145 -3.85 -19.69 17.11
C LEU A 145 -3.32 -20.52 15.93
N GLY A 146 -2.36 -19.99 15.16
CA GLY A 146 -1.80 -20.67 14.01
C GLY A 146 -2.72 -20.68 12.78
N LEU A 147 -3.72 -19.82 12.73
CA LEU A 147 -4.68 -19.71 11.63
C LEU A 147 -4.13 -18.75 10.58
N LEU A 148 -3.42 -19.25 9.58
CA LEU A 148 -2.66 -18.45 8.62
C LEU A 148 -3.29 -18.40 7.22
N ASP A 149 -4.22 -19.27 6.90
CA ASP A 149 -4.87 -19.31 5.59
C ASP A 149 -6.39 -19.27 5.70
N ALA A 150 -7.05 -19.07 4.57
CA ALA A 150 -8.50 -18.94 4.49
C ALA A 150 -9.21 -20.21 4.97
N ASP A 151 -8.70 -21.40 4.63
CA ASP A 151 -9.31 -22.65 5.02
C ASP A 151 -9.29 -22.84 6.54
N ALA A 152 -8.16 -22.58 7.17
CA ALA A 152 -8.02 -22.69 8.63
C ALA A 152 -8.97 -21.74 9.36
N ILE A 153 -9.08 -20.51 8.86
CA ILE A 153 -9.95 -19.48 9.43
C ILE A 153 -11.43 -19.86 9.23
N ASN A 154 -11.81 -20.33 8.06
CA ASN A 154 -13.18 -20.78 7.81
C ASN A 154 -13.58 -21.94 8.71
N GLN A 155 -12.70 -22.91 8.90
CA GLN A 155 -12.94 -24.02 9.83
C GLN A 155 -13.13 -23.55 11.28
N TYR A 156 -12.31 -22.59 11.70
CA TYR A 156 -12.43 -21.99 13.02
C TYR A 156 -13.77 -21.26 13.20
N ILE A 157 -14.17 -20.47 12.21
CA ILE A 157 -15.46 -19.75 12.21
C ILE A 157 -16.63 -20.73 12.27
N GLU A 158 -16.59 -21.81 11.49
CA GLU A 158 -17.62 -22.84 11.50
C GLU A 158 -17.75 -23.51 12.87
N ARG A 159 -16.63 -23.79 13.53
CA ARG A 159 -16.66 -24.36 14.89
C ARG A 159 -17.29 -23.41 15.89
N LEU A 160 -17.00 -22.12 15.79
CA LEU A 160 -17.63 -21.12 16.64
C LEU A 160 -19.14 -21.05 16.43
N LEU A 161 -19.60 -21.09 15.19
CA LEU A 161 -21.03 -21.09 14.87
C LEU A 161 -21.74 -22.30 15.40
N ARG A 162 -21.17 -23.49 15.26
CA ARG A 162 -21.71 -24.73 15.82
C ARG A 162 -21.79 -24.70 17.34
N TYR A 163 -20.76 -24.16 17.97
CA TYR A 163 -20.73 -23.98 19.42
C TYR A 163 -21.86 -23.06 19.88
N ASP A 164 -22.05 -21.92 19.25
CA ASP A 164 -23.10 -20.97 19.54
C ASP A 164 -24.49 -21.58 19.34
N GLU A 165 -24.71 -22.35 18.26
CA GLU A 165 -25.95 -23.06 17.99
C GLU A 165 -26.26 -24.09 19.09
N ASN A 166 -25.26 -24.85 19.52
CA ASN A 166 -25.42 -25.85 20.59
C ASN A 166 -25.78 -25.20 21.91
N ILE A 167 -25.19 -24.04 22.23
CA ILE A 167 -25.54 -23.30 23.44
C ILE A 167 -26.99 -22.79 23.36
N ARG A 168 -27.45 -22.31 22.21
CA ARG A 168 -28.83 -21.84 22.03
C ARG A 168 -29.88 -22.94 22.17
N LYS A 169 -29.50 -24.17 21.92
CA LYS A 169 -30.39 -25.34 22.07
C LYS A 169 -30.50 -25.84 23.51
N LEU A 170 -29.64 -25.41 24.40
CA LEU A 170 -29.70 -25.72 25.82
C LEU A 170 -30.69 -24.83 26.56
#